data_629c6d484cdb95d1022f1489bc65976b
#
_entry.id   629c6d484cdb95d1022f1489bc65976b
#
_cell.length_a   1.000
_cell.length_b   1.000
_cell.length_c   1.000
_cell.angle_alpha   90.00
_cell.angle_beta   90.00
_cell.angle_gamma   90.00
#
_symmetry.space_group_name_H-M   'P 1'
#
loop_
_entity.id
_entity.type
_entity.pdbx_description
1 polymer ?
#
loop_
_entity_poly.entity_id
_entity_poly.type
_entity_poly.pdbx_seq_one_letter_code
_entity_poly.pdbx_strand_id
1 'polypeptide(L)'
;MPLRLPARLFPGVLAGCLAAAVAAAAVAAEEDLSRYAIFAKTAPRAEACPAGTTALPLELHRGDRICIIGNTLFERAQLFGQVAAALHAGFPDHELVIRTLAWSADEVDLAPRPENFADVEQHLTHLRADVILAAYGFNESFAAAEGLPAFREKLAAFLRSLASKAFNGKTAPRIVLVSPIPNENVAGVAAADLNNARIGAYVAAMREVARAEGVAFVDVFEPLLAAIADPAGDLTINGCHLSKEGYGLFAKALYRGCFAAEPPAVDERLRTAVVDLDRQFFRRYRPLNTFYYTGGRNKEYGYLDFLPAMRNFDIMCANRDRRIWDIAHGRPVADRPDDSNLPDMPPVNETRGANDWLPAEKERQAFQVDPRFEVGLFAGEEQFPEIANPIQCRWDSRGRLWVSTSQAYPHVYPGMEPRDRLVILEDT
;
A
#
# COMPACT_ATOMS: atom_id res chain seq x y z
N MET A 1 83.71 -21.81 1.59
CA MET A 1 83.05 -23.00 2.14
C MET A 1 81.64 -22.58 2.53
N PRO A 2 80.61 -22.91 1.74
CA PRO A 2 79.23 -22.52 2.10
C PRO A 2 78.52 -23.68 2.76
N LEU A 3 77.89 -23.37 3.91
CA LEU A 3 77.01 -24.26 4.67
C LEU A 3 75.64 -24.37 3.94
N ARG A 4 75.23 -25.62 3.72
CA ARG A 4 73.87 -25.97 3.25
C ARG A 4 72.93 -26.12 4.47
N LEU A 5 71.77 -25.45 4.44
CA LEU A 5 70.65 -25.68 5.37
C LEU A 5 69.60 -26.59 4.71
N PRO A 6 68.93 -27.47 5.45
CA PRO A 6 68.01 -28.46 4.89
C PRO A 6 66.61 -27.88 4.62
N ALA A 7 65.92 -28.50 3.66
CA ALA A 7 64.57 -28.20 3.22
C ALA A 7 63.55 -28.36 4.31
N ARG A 8 62.67 -27.38 4.48
CA ARG A 8 61.47 -27.51 5.33
C ARG A 8 60.28 -27.99 4.50
N LEU A 9 59.62 -28.99 5.05
CA LEU A 9 58.39 -29.58 4.57
C LEU A 9 57.23 -28.56 4.58
N PHE A 10 56.39 -28.69 3.56
CA PHE A 10 55.18 -27.91 3.32
C PHE A 10 54.09 -28.14 4.34
N PRO A 11 53.34 -27.10 4.75
CA PRO A 11 52.01 -27.27 5.30
C PRO A 11 50.98 -26.82 4.24
N GLY A 12 50.74 -27.66 3.23
CA GLY A 12 49.78 -27.39 2.15
C GLY A 12 48.40 -28.01 2.34
N VAL A 13 48.10 -28.64 3.49
CA VAL A 13 46.85 -29.39 3.68
C VAL A 13 45.84 -28.69 4.57
N LEU A 14 46.23 -27.71 5.39
CA LEU A 14 45.30 -27.02 6.26
C LEU A 14 44.59 -25.81 5.58
N ALA A 15 45.14 -25.24 4.52
CA ALA A 15 44.51 -24.10 3.83
C ALA A 15 43.34 -24.52 2.90
N GLY A 16 43.34 -25.76 2.43
CA GLY A 16 42.28 -26.28 1.55
C GLY A 16 40.95 -26.58 2.28
N CYS A 17 41.01 -26.98 3.55
CA CYS A 17 39.81 -27.29 4.32
C CYS A 17 39.08 -26.03 4.85
N LEU A 18 39.80 -24.93 5.12
CA LEU A 18 39.17 -23.67 5.52
C LEU A 18 38.50 -22.96 4.34
N ALA A 19 39.11 -23.02 3.12
CA ALA A 19 38.50 -22.44 1.94
C ALA A 19 37.23 -23.18 1.47
N ALA A 20 37.21 -24.52 1.64
CA ALA A 20 36.03 -25.33 1.34
C ALA A 20 34.90 -25.14 2.37
N ALA A 21 35.22 -24.92 3.65
CA ALA A 21 34.23 -24.61 4.69
C ALA A 21 33.62 -23.21 4.54
N VAL A 22 34.38 -22.21 4.08
CA VAL A 22 33.89 -20.86 3.79
C VAL A 22 33.06 -20.85 2.49
N ALA A 23 33.40 -21.67 1.48
CA ALA A 23 32.61 -21.82 0.27
C ALA A 23 31.31 -22.62 0.51
N ALA A 24 31.29 -23.57 1.46
CA ALA A 24 30.08 -24.30 1.83
C ALA A 24 29.12 -23.47 2.70
N ALA A 25 29.61 -22.47 3.43
CA ALA A 25 28.77 -21.51 4.17
C ALA A 25 28.15 -20.42 3.25
N ALA A 26 28.65 -20.26 2.02
CA ALA A 26 28.13 -19.30 1.05
C ALA A 26 27.06 -19.85 0.12
N VAL A 27 26.71 -21.13 0.22
CA VAL A 27 25.47 -21.71 -0.32
C VAL A 27 24.47 -21.78 0.84
N ALA A 28 24.22 -20.64 1.52
CA ALA A 28 22.96 -20.45 2.19
C ALA A 28 21.88 -20.67 1.12
N ALA A 29 20.99 -21.63 1.35
CA ALA A 29 19.88 -21.94 0.45
C ALA A 29 19.30 -20.60 -0.03
N GLU A 30 19.21 -20.42 -1.34
CA GLU A 30 18.62 -19.24 -1.95
C GLU A 30 17.24 -19.09 -1.30
N GLU A 31 17.05 -18.04 -0.52
CA GLU A 31 15.85 -17.89 0.29
C GLU A 31 14.64 -17.93 -0.65
N ASP A 32 13.65 -18.76 -0.36
CA ASP A 32 12.43 -18.82 -1.17
C ASP A 32 11.67 -17.49 -1.08
N LEU A 33 11.98 -16.60 -2.00
CA LEU A 33 11.41 -15.26 -2.08
C LEU A 33 9.95 -15.28 -2.57
N SER A 34 9.47 -16.41 -3.11
CA SER A 34 8.09 -16.54 -3.60
C SER A 34 7.07 -16.32 -2.49
N ARG A 35 7.40 -16.69 -1.25
CA ARG A 35 6.55 -16.52 -0.07
C ARG A 35 6.19 -15.07 0.25
N TYR A 36 7.03 -14.12 -0.15
CA TYR A 36 6.77 -12.71 0.08
C TYR A 36 5.85 -12.09 -0.98
N ALA A 37 5.75 -12.73 -2.16
CA ALA A 37 4.90 -12.31 -3.29
C ALA A 37 5.09 -10.84 -3.72
N ILE A 38 6.27 -10.28 -3.48
CA ILE A 38 6.58 -8.89 -3.83
C ILE A 38 7.46 -8.79 -5.07
N PHE A 39 8.19 -9.84 -5.43
CA PHE A 39 9.12 -9.84 -6.55
C PHE A 39 8.45 -10.38 -7.82
N ALA A 40 8.45 -9.61 -8.90
CA ALA A 40 7.84 -10.01 -10.18
C ALA A 40 8.37 -11.35 -10.72
N LYS A 41 9.66 -11.67 -10.44
CA LYS A 41 10.30 -12.92 -10.92
C LYS A 41 9.87 -14.18 -10.16
N THR A 42 9.46 -14.05 -8.89
CA THR A 42 9.19 -15.20 -8.02
C THR A 42 7.78 -15.24 -7.45
N ALA A 43 7.04 -14.13 -7.52
CA ALA A 43 5.65 -14.09 -7.05
C ALA A 43 4.76 -15.05 -7.86
N PRO A 44 3.81 -15.74 -7.21
CA PRO A 44 2.99 -16.77 -7.84
C PRO A 44 2.10 -16.19 -8.94
N ARG A 45 1.77 -17.01 -9.94
CA ARG A 45 0.79 -16.70 -10.98
C ARG A 45 -0.36 -17.69 -10.94
N ALA A 46 -1.57 -17.21 -11.19
CA ALA A 46 -2.74 -18.06 -11.23
C ALA A 46 -2.74 -18.96 -12.47
N GLU A 47 -3.28 -20.15 -12.32
CA GLU A 47 -3.57 -21.04 -13.44
C GLU A 47 -4.80 -20.55 -14.19
N ALA A 48 -4.84 -20.86 -15.48
CA ALA A 48 -6.01 -20.61 -16.32
C ALA A 48 -7.18 -21.51 -15.88
N CYS A 49 -8.40 -20.97 -15.93
CA CYS A 49 -9.62 -21.73 -15.69
C CYS A 49 -10.72 -21.30 -16.69
N PRO A 50 -11.82 -22.03 -16.80
CA PRO A 50 -12.99 -21.57 -17.54
C PRO A 50 -13.44 -20.20 -17.03
N ALA A 51 -13.76 -19.29 -17.94
CA ALA A 51 -14.19 -17.95 -17.58
C ALA A 51 -15.46 -17.98 -16.71
N GLY A 52 -15.39 -17.26 -15.60
CA GLY A 52 -16.53 -17.07 -14.71
C GLY A 52 -17.41 -15.90 -15.14
N THR A 53 -18.67 -15.93 -14.74
CA THR A 53 -19.59 -14.80 -14.87
C THR A 53 -20.04 -14.32 -13.50
N THR A 54 -20.41 -13.05 -13.39
CA THR A 54 -20.88 -12.46 -12.13
C THR A 54 -22.20 -11.74 -12.36
N ALA A 55 -23.21 -12.12 -11.57
CA ALA A 55 -24.51 -11.46 -11.56
C ALA A 55 -24.67 -10.57 -10.32
N LEU A 56 -25.61 -9.63 -10.38
CA LEU A 56 -26.10 -8.88 -9.24
C LEU A 56 -27.51 -9.36 -8.88
N PRO A 57 -27.89 -9.38 -7.60
CA PRO A 57 -27.08 -9.05 -6.42
C PRO A 57 -25.87 -9.98 -6.26
N LEU A 58 -24.74 -9.38 -5.81
CA LEU A 58 -23.51 -10.12 -5.59
C LEU A 58 -23.69 -11.11 -4.43
N GLU A 59 -23.40 -12.37 -4.69
CA GLU A 59 -23.39 -13.39 -3.66
C GLU A 59 -22.02 -13.47 -3.01
N LEU A 60 -21.97 -13.38 -1.67
CA LEU A 60 -20.77 -13.58 -0.88
C LEU A 60 -20.86 -14.89 -0.08
N HIS A 61 -19.72 -15.54 0.10
CA HIS A 61 -19.61 -16.78 0.86
C HIS A 61 -18.71 -16.60 2.07
N ARG A 62 -18.87 -17.47 3.05
CA ARG A 62 -18.01 -17.47 4.23
C ARG A 62 -16.54 -17.70 3.84
N GLY A 63 -15.66 -16.82 4.34
CA GLY A 63 -14.24 -16.86 4.07
C GLY A 63 -13.82 -16.23 2.74
N ASP A 64 -14.76 -15.61 2.00
CA ASP A 64 -14.41 -14.92 0.76
C ASP A 64 -13.30 -13.89 0.97
N ARG A 65 -12.38 -13.90 0.03
CA ARG A 65 -11.27 -12.97 -0.04
C ARG A 65 -11.58 -11.93 -1.12
N ILE A 66 -11.93 -10.72 -0.67
CA ILE A 66 -12.30 -9.60 -1.53
C ILE A 66 -11.06 -8.76 -1.78
N CYS A 67 -10.60 -8.71 -3.02
CA CYS A 67 -9.52 -7.83 -3.45
C CYS A 67 -10.07 -6.62 -4.20
N ILE A 68 -9.64 -5.45 -3.79
CA ILE A 68 -10.05 -4.17 -4.37
C ILE A 68 -8.89 -3.63 -5.21
N ILE A 69 -9.12 -3.45 -6.51
CA ILE A 69 -8.12 -2.97 -7.47
C ILE A 69 -8.61 -1.70 -8.18
N GLY A 70 -7.70 -0.99 -8.81
CA GLY A 70 -8.01 0.20 -9.59
C GLY A 70 -7.20 1.40 -9.15
N ASN A 71 -7.78 2.58 -9.33
CA ASN A 71 -7.13 3.87 -9.19
C ASN A 71 -7.33 4.52 -7.80
N THR A 72 -7.10 5.83 -7.76
CA THR A 72 -7.16 6.69 -6.57
C THR A 72 -8.48 6.59 -5.80
N LEU A 73 -9.61 6.30 -6.46
CA LEU A 73 -10.90 6.16 -5.79
C LEU A 73 -10.84 5.10 -4.70
N PHE A 74 -10.40 3.90 -5.04
CA PHE A 74 -10.29 2.81 -4.08
C PHE A 74 -9.02 2.91 -3.22
N GLU A 75 -7.93 3.44 -3.76
CA GLU A 75 -6.72 3.63 -2.95
C GLU A 75 -6.98 4.55 -1.75
N ARG A 76 -7.70 5.65 -1.94
CA ARG A 76 -8.04 6.56 -0.87
C ARG A 76 -9.17 6.06 0.05
N ALA A 77 -10.05 5.17 -0.43
CA ALA A 77 -11.14 4.61 0.38
C ALA A 77 -10.66 3.94 1.68
N GLN A 78 -9.45 3.33 1.64
CA GLN A 78 -8.82 2.72 2.80
C GLN A 78 -8.52 3.70 3.95
N LEU A 79 -8.33 4.99 3.66
CA LEU A 79 -8.08 6.00 4.68
C LEU A 79 -9.32 6.26 5.57
N PHE A 80 -10.50 5.94 5.06
CA PHE A 80 -11.77 6.20 5.71
C PHE A 80 -12.49 4.93 6.20
N GLY A 81 -12.16 3.76 5.63
CA GLY A 81 -12.69 2.45 6.04
C GLY A 81 -14.18 2.23 5.79
N GLN A 82 -14.89 3.15 5.11
CA GLN A 82 -16.35 3.10 4.95
C GLN A 82 -16.82 1.86 4.16
N VAL A 83 -16.15 1.54 3.06
CA VAL A 83 -16.52 0.43 2.16
C VAL A 83 -16.38 -0.90 2.88
N ALA A 84 -15.19 -1.19 3.42
CA ALA A 84 -14.93 -2.49 4.05
C ALA A 84 -15.73 -2.65 5.35
N ALA A 85 -15.93 -1.57 6.13
CA ALA A 85 -16.75 -1.63 7.33
C ALA A 85 -18.23 -1.93 7.02
N ALA A 86 -18.79 -1.37 5.93
CA ALA A 86 -20.14 -1.70 5.48
C ALA A 86 -20.29 -3.17 5.07
N LEU A 87 -19.27 -3.73 4.40
CA LEU A 87 -19.26 -5.16 4.04
C LEU A 87 -19.20 -6.06 5.28
N HIS A 88 -18.32 -5.78 6.24
CA HIS A 88 -18.23 -6.55 7.47
C HIS A 88 -19.50 -6.45 8.32
N ALA A 89 -20.09 -5.27 8.41
CA ALA A 89 -21.34 -5.06 9.14
C ALA A 89 -22.53 -5.78 8.47
N GLY A 90 -22.56 -5.82 7.13
CA GLY A 90 -23.63 -6.48 6.38
C GLY A 90 -23.51 -8.00 6.33
N PHE A 91 -22.33 -8.54 6.52
CA PHE A 91 -22.03 -9.95 6.41
C PHE A 91 -21.17 -10.45 7.60
N PRO A 92 -21.62 -10.28 8.85
CA PRO A 92 -20.80 -10.58 10.03
C PRO A 92 -20.41 -12.07 10.10
N ASP A 93 -21.29 -12.97 9.68
CA ASP A 93 -21.04 -14.42 9.72
C ASP A 93 -20.10 -14.93 8.62
N HIS A 94 -19.72 -14.07 7.68
CA HIS A 94 -18.94 -14.49 6.52
C HIS A 94 -17.43 -14.47 6.73
N GLU A 95 -16.95 -13.85 7.81
CA GLU A 95 -15.51 -13.79 8.09
C GLU A 95 -14.70 -13.33 6.86
N LEU A 96 -15.18 -12.27 6.20
CA LEU A 96 -14.58 -11.76 4.96
C LEU A 96 -13.15 -11.29 5.19
N VAL A 97 -12.27 -11.52 4.20
CA VAL A 97 -10.92 -10.95 4.17
C VAL A 97 -10.85 -9.92 3.07
N ILE A 98 -10.73 -8.64 3.41
CA ILE A 98 -10.76 -7.54 2.43
C ILE A 98 -9.37 -6.91 2.32
N ARG A 99 -8.85 -6.75 1.10
CA ARG A 99 -7.52 -6.17 0.84
C ARG A 99 -7.55 -5.20 -0.34
N THR A 100 -6.98 -4.02 -0.14
CA THR A 100 -6.91 -2.97 -1.17
C THR A 100 -5.57 -3.00 -1.88
N LEU A 101 -5.60 -3.33 -3.17
CA LEU A 101 -4.45 -3.34 -4.09
C LEU A 101 -4.45 -2.14 -5.05
N ALA A 102 -5.39 -1.23 -4.90
CA ALA A 102 -5.48 -0.05 -5.75
C ALA A 102 -4.27 0.89 -5.57
N TRP A 103 -3.85 1.52 -6.66
CA TRP A 103 -2.80 2.53 -6.70
C TRP A 103 -3.32 3.82 -7.30
N SER A 104 -2.83 4.95 -6.75
CA SER A 104 -3.20 6.27 -7.29
C SER A 104 -2.88 6.36 -8.78
N ALA A 105 -3.86 6.84 -9.53
CA ALA A 105 -3.79 7.10 -10.97
C ALA A 105 -3.56 5.88 -11.87
N ASP A 106 -3.71 4.63 -11.38
CA ASP A 106 -3.69 3.47 -12.27
C ASP A 106 -4.78 3.55 -13.33
N GLU A 107 -4.43 3.17 -14.55
CA GLU A 107 -5.34 2.93 -15.67
C GLU A 107 -5.38 1.43 -16.00
N VAL A 108 -6.33 1.01 -16.81
CA VAL A 108 -6.52 -0.41 -17.14
C VAL A 108 -5.25 -1.09 -17.66
N ASP A 109 -4.45 -0.39 -18.46
CA ASP A 109 -3.22 -0.90 -19.06
C ASP A 109 -1.97 -0.07 -18.74
N LEU A 110 -2.10 0.90 -17.84
CA LEU A 110 -1.00 1.74 -17.39
C LEU A 110 -0.92 1.73 -15.87
N ALA A 111 -0.12 0.84 -15.33
CA ALA A 111 0.07 0.64 -13.91
C ALA A 111 1.58 0.63 -13.58
N PRO A 112 2.23 1.81 -13.50
CA PRO A 112 3.66 1.90 -13.20
C PRO A 112 3.98 1.32 -11.83
N ARG A 113 5.02 0.47 -11.76
CA ARG A 113 5.48 -0.13 -10.51
C ARG A 113 7.00 0.03 -10.37
N PRO A 114 7.54 -0.01 -9.15
CA PRO A 114 8.98 -0.08 -8.93
C PRO A 114 9.61 -1.26 -9.63
N GLU A 115 10.91 -1.18 -9.87
CA GLU A 115 11.69 -2.26 -10.48
C GLU A 115 11.47 -3.59 -9.77
N ASN A 116 11.24 -4.66 -10.55
CA ASN A 116 11.00 -6.03 -10.08
C ASN A 116 9.85 -6.19 -9.06
N PHE A 117 8.93 -5.23 -8.99
CA PHE A 117 7.74 -5.34 -8.16
C PHE A 117 6.67 -6.18 -8.86
N ALA A 118 6.03 -7.09 -8.13
CA ALA A 118 5.00 -7.97 -8.65
C ALA A 118 3.80 -7.21 -9.24
N ASP A 119 3.20 -7.73 -10.28
CA ASP A 119 2.01 -7.16 -10.91
C ASP A 119 0.71 -7.47 -10.11
N VAL A 120 -0.39 -6.84 -10.51
CA VAL A 120 -1.68 -6.99 -9.83
C VAL A 120 -2.19 -8.44 -9.82
N GLU A 121 -1.97 -9.20 -10.92
CA GLU A 121 -2.41 -10.60 -11.00
C GLU A 121 -1.63 -11.51 -10.05
N GLN A 122 -0.33 -11.26 -9.89
CA GLN A 122 0.50 -11.97 -8.93
C GLN A 122 0.05 -11.69 -7.48
N HIS A 123 -0.31 -10.44 -7.17
CA HIS A 123 -0.87 -10.09 -5.86
C HIS A 123 -2.26 -10.69 -5.63
N LEU A 124 -3.14 -10.69 -6.63
CA LEU A 124 -4.43 -11.38 -6.57
C LEU A 124 -4.26 -12.88 -6.30
N THR A 125 -3.26 -13.51 -6.94
CA THR A 125 -2.92 -14.92 -6.73
C THR A 125 -2.42 -15.18 -5.31
N HIS A 126 -1.51 -14.36 -4.81
CA HIS A 126 -1.01 -14.46 -3.44
C HIS A 126 -2.13 -14.30 -2.40
N LEU A 127 -3.01 -13.34 -2.62
CA LEU A 127 -4.15 -13.07 -1.76
C LEU A 127 -5.30 -14.07 -1.95
N ARG A 128 -5.23 -14.95 -2.97
CA ARG A 128 -6.25 -15.96 -3.27
C ARG A 128 -7.63 -15.33 -3.49
N ALA A 129 -7.72 -14.34 -4.36
CA ALA A 129 -8.93 -13.57 -4.59
C ALA A 129 -10.12 -14.44 -5.04
N ASP A 130 -11.24 -14.37 -4.30
CA ASP A 130 -12.54 -14.95 -4.64
C ASP A 130 -13.45 -13.92 -5.30
N VAL A 131 -13.33 -12.66 -4.87
CA VAL A 131 -14.09 -11.51 -5.37
C VAL A 131 -13.12 -10.38 -5.70
N ILE A 132 -13.35 -9.72 -6.83
CA ILE A 132 -12.59 -8.56 -7.26
C ILE A 132 -13.55 -7.38 -7.45
N LEU A 133 -13.31 -6.27 -6.71
CA LEU A 133 -13.93 -4.98 -6.98
C LEU A 133 -12.93 -4.14 -7.76
N ALA A 134 -13.26 -3.73 -8.98
CA ALA A 134 -12.36 -3.01 -9.89
C ALA A 134 -12.92 -1.63 -10.27
N ALA A 135 -12.16 -0.54 -10.08
CA ALA A 135 -12.57 0.81 -10.45
C ALA A 135 -11.54 1.47 -11.39
N TYR A 136 -11.98 1.77 -12.61
CA TYR A 136 -11.21 2.41 -13.67
C TYR A 136 -12.07 3.43 -14.42
N GLY A 137 -11.54 4.04 -15.48
CA GLY A 137 -12.30 4.90 -16.39
C GLY A 137 -12.24 6.40 -16.06
N PHE A 138 -11.75 6.77 -14.85
CA PHE A 138 -11.64 8.19 -14.49
C PHE A 138 -10.50 8.86 -15.25
N ASN A 139 -9.28 8.38 -15.13
CA ASN A 139 -8.11 8.97 -15.82
C ASN A 139 -8.23 8.82 -17.32
N GLU A 140 -8.70 7.67 -17.78
CA GLU A 140 -8.89 7.38 -19.20
C GLU A 140 -9.91 8.35 -19.84
N SER A 141 -10.88 8.87 -19.07
CA SER A 141 -11.89 9.81 -19.56
C SER A 141 -11.32 11.14 -20.04
N PHE A 142 -10.11 11.50 -19.62
CA PHE A 142 -9.44 12.72 -20.10
C PHE A 142 -9.04 12.65 -21.58
N ALA A 143 -8.95 11.42 -22.14
CA ALA A 143 -8.78 11.24 -23.59
C ALA A 143 -10.07 11.50 -24.40
N ALA A 144 -11.16 11.91 -23.75
CA ALA A 144 -12.42 12.29 -24.35
C ALA A 144 -12.99 11.20 -25.30
N ALA A 145 -13.71 11.60 -26.37
CA ALA A 145 -14.33 10.65 -27.31
C ALA A 145 -13.30 9.86 -28.13
N GLU A 146 -12.16 10.43 -28.37
CA GLU A 146 -11.06 9.84 -29.15
C GLU A 146 -10.47 8.62 -28.45
N GLY A 147 -10.44 8.61 -27.12
CA GLY A 147 -9.92 7.48 -26.32
C GLY A 147 -10.89 6.30 -26.15
N LEU A 148 -12.19 6.50 -26.37
CA LEU A 148 -13.22 5.49 -26.10
C LEU A 148 -13.02 4.14 -26.82
N PRO A 149 -12.67 4.08 -28.12
CA PRO A 149 -12.49 2.78 -28.80
C PRO A 149 -11.36 1.97 -28.17
N ALA A 150 -10.21 2.58 -27.92
CA ALA A 150 -9.06 1.92 -27.32
C ALA A 150 -9.35 1.52 -25.86
N PHE A 151 -10.04 2.36 -25.09
CA PHE A 151 -10.45 2.05 -23.73
C PHE A 151 -11.36 0.82 -23.67
N ARG A 152 -12.37 0.72 -24.55
CA ARG A 152 -13.26 -0.45 -24.63
C ARG A 152 -12.50 -1.73 -24.88
N GLU A 153 -11.57 -1.72 -25.84
CA GLU A 153 -10.75 -2.88 -26.18
C GLU A 153 -9.87 -3.33 -25.01
N LYS A 154 -9.15 -2.38 -24.40
CA LYS A 154 -8.26 -2.62 -23.26
C LYS A 154 -9.04 -3.14 -22.03
N LEU A 155 -10.17 -2.52 -21.71
CA LEU A 155 -11.03 -2.95 -20.60
C LEU A 155 -11.58 -4.35 -20.84
N ALA A 156 -12.05 -4.67 -22.05
CA ALA A 156 -12.55 -5.99 -22.37
C ALA A 156 -11.44 -7.07 -22.24
N ALA A 157 -10.24 -6.78 -22.76
CA ALA A 157 -9.10 -7.68 -22.62
C ALA A 157 -8.70 -7.90 -21.17
N PHE A 158 -8.69 -6.84 -20.36
CA PHE A 158 -8.38 -6.90 -18.93
C PHE A 158 -9.39 -7.76 -18.17
N LEU A 159 -10.70 -7.51 -18.36
CA LEU A 159 -11.75 -8.27 -17.68
C LEU A 159 -11.74 -9.76 -18.08
N ARG A 160 -11.53 -10.08 -19.37
CA ARG A 160 -11.35 -11.47 -19.82
C ARG A 160 -10.16 -12.14 -19.18
N SER A 161 -9.02 -11.41 -19.06
CA SER A 161 -7.83 -11.93 -18.40
C SER A 161 -8.12 -12.28 -16.94
N LEU A 162 -8.81 -11.42 -16.20
CA LEU A 162 -9.16 -11.69 -14.80
C LEU A 162 -10.17 -12.83 -14.68
N ALA A 163 -11.22 -12.84 -15.51
CA ALA A 163 -12.32 -13.81 -15.44
C ALA A 163 -11.89 -15.25 -15.79
N SER A 164 -10.72 -15.42 -16.42
CA SER A 164 -10.21 -16.73 -16.86
C SER A 164 -9.06 -17.27 -16.02
N LYS A 165 -8.87 -16.76 -14.79
CA LYS A 165 -7.79 -17.16 -13.89
C LYS A 165 -8.29 -17.59 -12.51
N ALA A 166 -7.80 -18.72 -12.01
CA ALA A 166 -8.13 -19.24 -10.70
C ALA A 166 -7.19 -18.65 -9.62
N PHE A 167 -7.40 -17.40 -9.22
CA PHE A 167 -6.54 -16.75 -8.20
C PHE A 167 -6.57 -17.47 -6.85
N ASN A 168 -7.73 -18.05 -6.47
CA ASN A 168 -7.87 -18.86 -5.27
C ASN A 168 -7.37 -20.32 -5.44
N GLY A 169 -6.85 -20.68 -6.61
CA GLY A 169 -6.41 -22.02 -6.98
C GLY A 169 -7.54 -23.02 -7.27
N LYS A 170 -8.79 -22.56 -7.44
CA LYS A 170 -9.97 -23.42 -7.63
C LYS A 170 -10.90 -22.95 -8.74
N THR A 171 -11.32 -21.69 -8.70
CA THR A 171 -12.36 -21.14 -9.56
C THR A 171 -12.01 -19.74 -10.05
N ALA A 172 -12.66 -19.31 -11.13
CA ALA A 172 -12.65 -17.92 -11.55
C ALA A 172 -13.22 -17.00 -10.45
N PRO A 173 -12.71 -15.77 -10.30
CA PRO A 173 -13.23 -14.80 -9.34
C PRO A 173 -14.59 -14.26 -9.78
N ARG A 174 -15.42 -13.84 -8.82
CA ARG A 174 -16.56 -12.95 -9.08
C ARG A 174 -16.04 -11.53 -9.23
N ILE A 175 -16.35 -10.86 -10.33
CA ILE A 175 -15.83 -9.55 -10.66
C ILE A 175 -16.96 -8.52 -10.69
N VAL A 176 -16.77 -7.43 -9.96
CA VAL A 176 -17.64 -6.25 -10.01
C VAL A 176 -16.83 -5.08 -10.53
N LEU A 177 -17.20 -4.60 -11.72
CA LEU A 177 -16.66 -3.35 -12.28
C LEU A 177 -17.46 -2.18 -11.72
N VAL A 178 -16.78 -1.21 -11.12
CA VAL A 178 -17.37 -0.03 -10.48
C VAL A 178 -17.06 1.19 -11.34
N SER A 179 -18.08 2.00 -11.64
CA SER A 179 -17.91 3.24 -12.39
C SER A 179 -17.01 4.23 -11.66
N PRO A 180 -16.36 5.17 -12.35
CA PRO A 180 -15.77 6.35 -11.71
C PRO A 180 -16.86 7.20 -11.03
N ILE A 181 -16.40 8.11 -10.18
CA ILE A 181 -17.23 9.14 -9.54
C ILE A 181 -17.30 10.40 -10.45
N PRO A 182 -18.32 11.25 -10.32
CA PRO A 182 -18.35 12.54 -11.00
C PRO A 182 -17.35 13.53 -10.42
N ASN A 183 -17.00 14.54 -11.21
CA ASN A 183 -16.33 15.75 -10.71
C ASN A 183 -17.35 16.70 -10.06
N GLU A 184 -16.89 17.43 -9.06
CA GLU A 184 -17.58 18.50 -8.38
C GLU A 184 -16.95 19.86 -8.73
N ASN A 185 -17.75 20.89 -8.91
CA ASN A 185 -17.23 22.26 -9.00
C ASN A 185 -16.76 22.73 -7.62
N VAL A 186 -15.53 23.16 -7.54
CA VAL A 186 -14.96 23.74 -6.31
C VAL A 186 -14.48 25.16 -6.57
N ALA A 187 -14.27 25.93 -5.51
CA ALA A 187 -13.82 27.31 -5.62
C ALA A 187 -12.60 27.46 -6.52
N GLY A 188 -12.73 28.26 -7.58
CA GLY A 188 -11.66 28.50 -8.57
C GLY A 188 -11.50 27.42 -9.63
N VAL A 189 -12.25 26.30 -9.60
CA VAL A 189 -12.19 25.21 -10.60
C VAL A 189 -13.61 24.81 -11.01
N ALA A 190 -14.10 25.36 -12.11
CA ALA A 190 -15.44 25.11 -12.65
C ALA A 190 -15.35 24.22 -13.90
N ALA A 191 -14.90 22.97 -13.74
CA ALA A 191 -14.68 22.02 -14.83
C ALA A 191 -15.63 20.80 -14.80
N ALA A 192 -16.53 20.73 -13.81
CA ALA A 192 -17.36 19.54 -13.58
C ALA A 192 -18.25 19.20 -14.78
N ASP A 193 -18.92 20.18 -15.40
CA ASP A 193 -19.84 19.91 -16.52
C ASP A 193 -19.13 19.22 -17.69
N LEU A 194 -17.97 19.76 -18.09
CA LEU A 194 -17.16 19.19 -19.18
C LEU A 194 -16.64 17.81 -18.82
N ASN A 195 -16.09 17.65 -17.62
CA ASN A 195 -15.52 16.39 -17.18
C ASN A 195 -16.60 15.33 -16.99
N ASN A 196 -17.74 15.69 -16.42
CA ASN A 196 -18.85 14.75 -16.18
C ASN A 196 -19.48 14.27 -17.49
N ALA A 197 -19.54 15.11 -18.53
CA ALA A 197 -19.95 14.66 -19.85
C ALA A 197 -18.99 13.60 -20.41
N ARG A 198 -17.69 13.77 -20.23
CA ARG A 198 -16.66 12.79 -20.64
C ARG A 198 -16.73 11.53 -19.80
N ILE A 199 -16.74 11.66 -18.46
CA ILE A 199 -16.85 10.52 -17.54
C ILE A 199 -18.11 9.71 -17.83
N GLY A 200 -19.27 10.34 -18.04
CA GLY A 200 -20.53 9.67 -18.38
C GLY A 200 -20.44 8.81 -19.64
N ALA A 201 -19.70 9.28 -20.67
CA ALA A 201 -19.45 8.49 -21.89
C ALA A 201 -18.62 7.23 -21.59
N TYR A 202 -17.61 7.34 -20.70
CA TYR A 202 -16.81 6.19 -20.27
C TYR A 202 -17.61 5.25 -19.38
N VAL A 203 -18.47 5.76 -18.50
CA VAL A 203 -19.42 4.94 -17.68
C VAL A 203 -20.33 4.11 -18.59
N ALA A 204 -20.89 4.72 -19.65
CA ALA A 204 -21.70 4.00 -20.62
C ALA A 204 -20.90 2.90 -21.33
N ALA A 205 -19.67 3.20 -21.74
CA ALA A 205 -18.76 2.23 -22.34
C ALA A 205 -18.43 1.07 -21.39
N MET A 206 -18.14 1.36 -20.12
CA MET A 206 -17.87 0.34 -19.09
C MET A 206 -19.07 -0.59 -18.88
N ARG A 207 -20.28 -0.05 -18.82
CA ARG A 207 -21.52 -0.85 -18.69
C ARG A 207 -21.70 -1.82 -19.85
N GLU A 208 -21.46 -1.36 -21.08
CA GLU A 208 -21.56 -2.20 -22.28
C GLU A 208 -20.50 -3.30 -22.30
N VAL A 209 -19.24 -2.96 -21.98
CA VAL A 209 -18.14 -3.93 -21.91
C VAL A 209 -18.38 -4.95 -20.81
N ALA A 210 -18.77 -4.52 -19.62
CA ALA A 210 -19.05 -5.42 -18.50
C ALA A 210 -20.15 -6.44 -18.87
N ARG A 211 -21.23 -5.97 -19.52
CA ARG A 211 -22.30 -6.86 -20.01
C ARG A 211 -21.80 -7.85 -21.06
N ALA A 212 -20.96 -7.42 -21.99
CA ALA A 212 -20.41 -8.27 -23.04
C ALA A 212 -19.48 -9.37 -22.48
N GLU A 213 -18.71 -9.03 -21.44
CA GLU A 213 -17.75 -9.94 -20.79
C GLU A 213 -18.35 -10.74 -19.62
N GLY A 214 -19.65 -10.60 -19.35
CA GLY A 214 -20.32 -11.34 -18.26
C GLY A 214 -19.88 -10.93 -16.86
N VAL A 215 -19.41 -9.69 -16.69
CA VAL A 215 -18.94 -9.10 -15.42
C VAL A 215 -20.06 -8.22 -14.85
N ALA A 216 -20.26 -8.25 -13.53
CA ALA A 216 -21.19 -7.34 -12.87
C ALA A 216 -20.73 -5.88 -12.98
N PHE A 217 -21.67 -4.96 -13.17
CA PHE A 217 -21.39 -3.52 -13.21
C PHE A 217 -22.19 -2.77 -12.17
N VAL A 218 -21.52 -1.99 -11.35
CA VAL A 218 -22.14 -1.10 -10.36
C VAL A 218 -21.89 0.35 -10.75
N ASP A 219 -22.97 1.06 -11.01
CA ASP A 219 -22.96 2.48 -11.29
C ASP A 219 -23.03 3.29 -10.00
N VAL A 220 -21.94 3.96 -9.66
CA VAL A 220 -21.87 4.94 -8.56
C VAL A 220 -21.83 6.37 -9.09
N PHE A 221 -21.68 6.57 -10.41
CA PHE A 221 -21.60 7.88 -11.02
C PHE A 221 -22.93 8.63 -10.89
N GLU A 222 -24.03 8.03 -11.33
CA GLU A 222 -25.34 8.68 -11.31
C GLU A 222 -25.83 9.06 -9.90
N PRO A 223 -25.78 8.17 -8.88
CA PRO A 223 -26.21 8.55 -7.52
C PRO A 223 -25.33 9.63 -6.89
N LEU A 224 -24.01 9.63 -7.19
CA LEU A 224 -23.12 10.66 -6.67
C LEU A 224 -23.26 11.98 -7.43
N LEU A 225 -23.54 11.95 -8.74
CA LEU A 225 -23.86 13.15 -9.51
C LEU A 225 -25.09 13.87 -8.97
N ALA A 226 -26.13 13.11 -8.62
CA ALA A 226 -27.32 13.65 -7.96
C ALA A 226 -27.02 14.25 -6.59
N ALA A 227 -26.11 13.63 -5.82
CA ALA A 227 -25.70 14.14 -4.50
C ALA A 227 -24.85 15.41 -4.58
N ILE A 228 -23.95 15.52 -5.57
CA ILE A 228 -23.12 16.71 -5.81
C ILE A 228 -23.97 17.91 -6.28
N ALA A 229 -25.11 17.67 -6.91
CA ALA A 229 -26.02 18.71 -7.33
C ALA A 229 -26.73 19.42 -6.15
N ASP A 230 -26.69 18.83 -4.96
CA ASP A 230 -27.18 19.47 -3.72
C ASP A 230 -26.14 20.50 -3.22
N PRO A 231 -26.46 21.81 -3.19
CA PRO A 231 -25.52 22.83 -2.77
C PRO A 231 -25.17 22.80 -1.27
N ALA A 232 -25.73 21.86 -0.52
CA ALA A 232 -25.55 21.78 0.94
C ALA A 232 -24.28 21.03 1.37
N GLY A 233 -23.50 20.43 0.47
CA GLY A 233 -22.33 19.65 0.88
C GLY A 233 -21.24 19.52 -0.16
N ASP A 234 -20.02 19.92 0.20
CA ASP A 234 -18.81 19.59 -0.53
C ASP A 234 -18.47 18.10 -0.32
N LEU A 235 -18.65 17.29 -1.35
CA LEU A 235 -18.37 15.85 -1.28
C LEU A 235 -16.92 15.53 -1.61
N THR A 236 -16.18 16.48 -2.16
CA THR A 236 -14.78 16.34 -2.54
C THR A 236 -13.90 17.41 -1.90
N ILE A 237 -12.61 17.11 -1.79
CA ILE A 237 -11.61 18.08 -1.28
C ILE A 237 -11.04 18.97 -2.38
N ASN A 238 -11.20 18.61 -3.65
CA ASN A 238 -10.59 19.31 -4.80
C ASN A 238 -11.34 19.05 -6.12
N GLY A 239 -12.60 18.67 -6.06
CA GLY A 239 -13.42 18.40 -7.24
C GLY A 239 -13.38 16.94 -7.76
N CYS A 240 -12.40 16.13 -7.38
CA CYS A 240 -12.26 14.75 -7.86
C CYS A 240 -11.87 13.71 -6.79
N HIS A 241 -11.49 14.13 -5.59
CA HIS A 241 -11.18 13.23 -4.49
C HIS A 241 -12.18 13.40 -3.36
N LEU A 242 -12.90 12.33 -3.06
CA LEU A 242 -13.94 12.35 -2.04
C LEU A 242 -13.40 12.74 -0.65
N SER A 243 -14.18 13.53 0.07
CA SER A 243 -14.04 13.78 1.50
C SER A 243 -14.46 12.55 2.32
N LYS A 244 -14.39 12.60 3.64
CA LYS A 244 -14.92 11.56 4.53
C LYS A 244 -16.42 11.33 4.30
N GLU A 245 -17.17 12.41 4.16
CA GLU A 245 -18.61 12.43 3.90
C GLU A 245 -18.91 11.86 2.51
N GLY A 246 -18.14 12.25 1.49
CA GLY A 246 -18.22 11.73 0.15
C GLY A 246 -17.97 10.21 0.10
N TYR A 247 -16.98 9.69 0.83
CA TYR A 247 -16.78 8.25 0.95
C TYR A 247 -17.92 7.53 1.68
N GLY A 248 -18.60 8.19 2.61
CA GLY A 248 -19.83 7.66 3.23
C GLY A 248 -20.94 7.43 2.20
N LEU A 249 -21.17 8.40 1.30
CA LEU A 249 -22.16 8.27 0.21
C LEU A 249 -21.70 7.25 -0.84
N PHE A 250 -20.44 7.26 -1.22
CA PHE A 250 -19.86 6.28 -2.14
C PHE A 250 -20.04 4.85 -1.62
N ALA A 251 -19.73 4.59 -0.34
CA ALA A 251 -19.90 3.27 0.25
C ALA A 251 -21.36 2.81 0.23
N LYS A 252 -22.31 3.73 0.49
CA LYS A 252 -23.75 3.44 0.38
C LYS A 252 -24.15 3.11 -1.06
N ALA A 253 -23.73 3.91 -2.04
CA ALA A 253 -24.03 3.67 -3.44
C ALA A 253 -23.45 2.34 -3.93
N LEU A 254 -22.21 2.04 -3.58
CA LEU A 254 -21.55 0.78 -3.91
C LEU A 254 -22.27 -0.42 -3.28
N TYR A 255 -22.61 -0.34 -1.99
CA TYR A 255 -23.31 -1.43 -1.30
C TYR A 255 -24.70 -1.70 -1.92
N ARG A 256 -25.50 -0.64 -2.16
CA ARG A 256 -26.79 -0.75 -2.84
C ARG A 256 -26.64 -1.39 -4.22
N GLY A 257 -25.66 -0.95 -5.00
CA GLY A 257 -25.40 -1.49 -6.32
C GLY A 257 -24.98 -2.96 -6.28
N CYS A 258 -24.17 -3.37 -5.32
CA CYS A 258 -23.74 -4.76 -5.19
C CYS A 258 -24.85 -5.68 -4.69
N PHE A 259 -25.67 -5.24 -3.73
CA PHE A 259 -26.54 -6.16 -2.97
C PHE A 259 -28.06 -5.86 -3.09
N ALA A 260 -28.44 -4.81 -3.81
CA ALA A 260 -29.81 -4.32 -3.91
C ALA A 260 -30.48 -4.10 -2.53
N ALA A 261 -29.69 -3.71 -1.54
CA ALA A 261 -30.09 -3.51 -0.14
C ALA A 261 -29.42 -2.28 0.46
N GLU A 262 -30.02 -1.71 1.51
CA GLU A 262 -29.38 -0.66 2.29
C GLU A 262 -28.21 -1.22 3.11
N PRO A 263 -27.08 -0.51 3.19
CA PRO A 263 -26.02 -0.92 4.11
C PRO A 263 -26.50 -0.77 5.56
N PRO A 264 -26.14 -1.70 6.45
CA PRO A 264 -26.41 -1.53 7.87
C PRO A 264 -25.67 -0.34 8.46
N ALA A 265 -26.11 0.11 9.62
CA ALA A 265 -25.34 1.09 10.39
C ALA A 265 -23.98 0.52 10.78
N VAL A 266 -22.92 1.28 10.55
CA VAL A 266 -21.54 0.88 10.87
C VAL A 266 -21.16 1.44 12.23
N ASP A 267 -20.76 0.57 13.17
CA ASP A 267 -20.14 0.98 14.44
C ASP A 267 -18.79 1.67 14.14
N GLU A 268 -18.54 2.80 14.79
CA GLU A 268 -17.28 3.55 14.63
C GLU A 268 -16.05 2.72 15.07
N ARG A 269 -16.21 1.81 16.03
CA ARG A 269 -15.14 0.88 16.43
C ARG A 269 -14.79 -0.07 15.28
N LEU A 270 -15.81 -0.58 14.57
CA LEU A 270 -15.59 -1.43 13.39
C LEU A 270 -14.86 -0.66 12.29
N ARG A 271 -15.30 0.56 11.99
CA ARG A 271 -14.66 1.41 10.99
C ARG A 271 -13.19 1.71 11.35
N THR A 272 -12.93 2.03 12.61
CA THR A 272 -11.55 2.30 13.09
C THR A 272 -10.67 1.05 13.02
N ALA A 273 -11.21 -0.13 13.34
CA ALA A 273 -10.47 -1.39 13.23
C ALA A 273 -10.13 -1.73 11.76
N VAL A 274 -11.04 -1.42 10.83
CA VAL A 274 -10.81 -1.56 9.38
C VAL A 274 -9.68 -0.63 8.93
N VAL A 275 -9.69 0.64 9.33
CA VAL A 275 -8.63 1.60 8.98
C VAL A 275 -7.26 1.15 9.53
N ASP A 276 -7.22 0.59 10.74
CA ASP A 276 -5.97 0.03 11.30
C ASP A 276 -5.47 -1.17 10.47
N LEU A 277 -6.37 -2.09 10.06
CA LEU A 277 -6.03 -3.18 9.16
C LEU A 277 -5.47 -2.65 7.84
N ASP A 278 -6.19 -1.75 7.20
CA ASP A 278 -5.82 -1.18 5.90
C ASP A 278 -4.43 -0.52 5.97
N ARG A 279 -4.12 0.17 7.07
CA ARG A 279 -2.82 0.77 7.32
C ARG A 279 -1.70 -0.26 7.39
N GLN A 280 -1.90 -1.40 8.08
CA GLN A 280 -0.89 -2.47 8.15
C GLN A 280 -0.73 -3.15 6.80
N PHE A 281 -1.84 -3.43 6.11
CA PHE A 281 -1.79 -4.03 4.78
C PHE A 281 -1.16 -3.08 3.75
N PHE A 282 -1.42 -1.79 3.82
CA PHE A 282 -0.74 -0.81 2.97
C PHE A 282 0.78 -0.90 3.12
N ARG A 283 1.29 -0.96 4.35
CA ARG A 283 2.72 -1.13 4.63
C ARG A 283 3.27 -2.46 4.11
N ARG A 284 2.47 -3.53 4.18
CA ARG A 284 2.80 -4.85 3.63
C ARG A 284 2.88 -4.84 2.10
N TYR A 285 1.92 -4.21 1.46
CA TYR A 285 1.76 -4.19 0.01
C TYR A 285 2.61 -3.11 -0.67
N ARG A 286 2.69 -1.93 -0.07
CA ARG A 286 3.45 -0.78 -0.58
C ARG A 286 4.50 -0.34 0.44
N PRO A 287 5.58 -1.11 0.59
CA PRO A 287 6.63 -0.75 1.54
C PRO A 287 7.23 0.62 1.20
N LEU A 288 7.52 1.41 2.22
CA LEU A 288 7.91 2.82 2.08
C LEU A 288 9.15 3.03 1.22
N ASN A 289 10.07 2.07 1.21
CA ASN A 289 11.28 2.15 0.40
C ASN A 289 11.44 0.90 -0.46
N THR A 290 10.68 0.83 -1.55
CA THR A 290 10.68 -0.33 -2.45
C THR A 290 12.04 -0.64 -3.05
N PHE A 291 12.95 0.35 -3.14
CA PHE A 291 14.32 0.12 -3.60
C PHE A 291 15.11 -0.83 -2.70
N TYR A 292 14.83 -0.85 -1.39
CA TYR A 292 15.40 -1.79 -0.44
C TYR A 292 14.73 -3.17 -0.51
N TYR A 293 13.48 -3.26 -0.97
CA TYR A 293 12.76 -4.53 -1.10
C TYR A 293 13.02 -5.22 -2.42
N THR A 294 12.82 -4.53 -3.54
CA THR A 294 12.84 -5.12 -4.88
C THR A 294 13.93 -4.56 -5.79
N GLY A 295 14.50 -3.43 -5.46
CA GLY A 295 15.54 -2.75 -6.24
C GLY A 295 16.97 -3.14 -5.88
N GLY A 296 17.94 -2.33 -6.29
CA GLY A 296 19.36 -2.65 -6.25
C GLY A 296 19.97 -2.83 -4.86
N ARG A 297 19.31 -2.33 -3.80
CA ARG A 297 19.81 -2.47 -2.42
C ARG A 297 19.21 -3.61 -1.62
N ASN A 298 18.33 -4.42 -2.17
CA ASN A 298 17.68 -5.48 -1.42
C ASN A 298 18.68 -6.51 -0.84
N LYS A 299 19.76 -6.82 -1.56
CA LYS A 299 20.79 -7.77 -1.13
C LYS A 299 21.58 -7.29 0.08
N GLU A 300 21.73 -5.98 0.25
CA GLU A 300 22.51 -5.41 1.33
C GLU A 300 21.70 -5.21 2.60
N TYR A 301 20.43 -4.83 2.47
CA TYR A 301 19.59 -4.41 3.58
C TYR A 301 18.24 -5.17 3.61
N GLY A 302 17.65 -5.42 2.45
CA GLY A 302 16.27 -5.90 2.34
C GLY A 302 16.03 -7.29 2.89
N TYR A 303 17.00 -8.20 2.83
CA TYR A 303 16.83 -9.55 3.35
C TYR A 303 16.91 -9.65 4.87
N LEU A 304 17.68 -8.76 5.49
CA LEU A 304 17.87 -8.79 6.94
C LEU A 304 16.73 -8.14 7.69
N ASP A 305 16.24 -7.00 7.19
CA ASP A 305 15.33 -6.13 7.92
C ASP A 305 13.93 -6.10 7.32
N PHE A 306 13.83 -5.91 6.00
CA PHE A 306 12.57 -5.61 5.34
C PHE A 306 11.72 -6.86 5.04
N LEU A 307 12.32 -7.93 4.53
CA LEU A 307 11.58 -9.14 4.21
C LEU A 307 11.00 -9.84 5.44
N PRO A 308 11.74 -10.01 6.55
CA PRO A 308 11.16 -10.47 7.80
C PRO A 308 10.00 -9.60 8.29
N ALA A 309 10.09 -8.27 8.13
CA ALA A 309 9.02 -7.34 8.46
C ALA A 309 7.71 -7.62 7.70
N MET A 310 7.80 -8.07 6.45
CA MET A 310 6.60 -8.42 5.65
C MET A 310 5.81 -9.56 6.28
N ARG A 311 6.48 -10.58 6.83
CA ARG A 311 5.82 -11.65 7.58
C ARG A 311 5.08 -11.13 8.81
N ASN A 312 5.70 -10.19 9.52
CA ASN A 312 5.07 -9.59 10.69
C ASN A 312 3.82 -8.79 10.28
N PHE A 313 3.86 -8.04 9.18
CA PHE A 313 2.66 -7.38 8.64
C PHE A 313 1.55 -8.37 8.26
N ASP A 314 1.88 -9.52 7.67
CA ASP A 314 0.88 -10.56 7.36
C ASP A 314 0.20 -11.07 8.64
N ILE A 315 0.95 -11.30 9.72
CA ILE A 315 0.42 -11.71 11.03
C ILE A 315 -0.43 -10.59 11.63
N MET A 316 0.06 -9.34 11.61
CA MET A 316 -0.69 -8.18 12.10
C MET A 316 -2.03 -8.02 11.36
N CYS A 317 -2.06 -8.20 10.05
CA CYS A 317 -3.30 -8.19 9.28
C CYS A 317 -4.25 -9.31 9.70
N ALA A 318 -3.75 -10.54 9.89
CA ALA A 318 -4.58 -11.65 10.34
C ALA A 318 -5.13 -11.46 11.77
N ASN A 319 -4.37 -10.83 12.69
CA ASN A 319 -4.86 -10.47 14.02
C ASN A 319 -6.02 -9.45 13.92
N ARG A 320 -5.90 -8.49 13.01
CA ARG A 320 -6.93 -7.46 12.78
C ARG A 320 -8.17 -8.00 12.07
N ASP A 321 -8.03 -8.95 11.14
CA ASP A 321 -9.18 -9.65 10.55
C ASP A 321 -10.03 -10.29 11.66
N ARG A 322 -9.43 -11.06 12.56
CA ARG A 322 -10.15 -11.70 13.69
C ARG A 322 -10.83 -10.66 14.56
N ARG A 323 -10.13 -9.59 14.92
CA ARG A 323 -10.70 -8.48 15.70
C ARG A 323 -11.90 -7.84 15.01
N ILE A 324 -11.83 -7.61 13.71
CA ILE A 324 -12.91 -7.03 12.90
C ILE A 324 -14.12 -7.95 12.90
N TRP A 325 -13.93 -9.26 12.73
CA TRP A 325 -15.03 -10.24 12.79
C TRP A 325 -15.68 -10.26 14.17
N ASP A 326 -14.90 -10.21 15.25
CA ASP A 326 -15.43 -10.15 16.61
C ASP A 326 -16.26 -8.88 16.85
N ILE A 327 -15.78 -7.71 16.40
CA ILE A 327 -16.52 -6.46 16.49
C ILE A 327 -17.81 -6.53 15.67
N ALA A 328 -17.77 -7.05 14.45
CA ALA A 328 -18.94 -7.18 13.58
C ALA A 328 -20.02 -8.09 14.19
N HIS A 329 -19.61 -9.11 14.97
CA HIS A 329 -20.51 -9.96 15.75
C HIS A 329 -20.98 -9.35 17.09
N GLY A 330 -20.52 -8.14 17.42
CA GLY A 330 -20.82 -7.52 18.72
C GLY A 330 -20.10 -8.16 19.92
N ARG A 331 -19.04 -8.93 19.68
CA ARG A 331 -18.25 -9.55 20.75
C ARG A 331 -17.35 -8.51 21.44
N PRO A 332 -17.05 -8.68 22.73
CA PRO A 332 -16.09 -7.83 23.42
C PRO A 332 -14.68 -8.03 22.86
N VAL A 333 -13.99 -6.92 22.59
CA VAL A 333 -12.58 -6.92 22.14
C VAL A 333 -11.77 -5.95 23.00
N ALA A 334 -10.47 -6.22 23.14
CA ALA A 334 -9.56 -5.29 23.81
C ALA A 334 -9.44 -3.95 23.03
N ASP A 335 -9.01 -2.87 23.69
CA ASP A 335 -8.86 -1.56 23.06
C ASP A 335 -7.83 -1.56 21.90
N ARG A 336 -6.81 -2.41 22.02
CA ARG A 336 -5.78 -2.55 21.00
C ARG A 336 -5.75 -3.98 20.44
N PRO A 337 -5.33 -4.17 19.18
CA PRO A 337 -5.06 -5.50 18.64
C PRO A 337 -4.02 -6.23 19.47
N ASP A 338 -4.19 -7.55 19.62
CA ASP A 338 -3.18 -8.41 20.24
C ASP A 338 -2.19 -8.86 19.17
N ASP A 339 -1.00 -8.29 19.22
CA ASP A 339 0.13 -8.61 18.35
C ASP A 339 1.26 -9.37 19.12
N SER A 340 0.96 -9.98 20.26
CA SER A 340 1.93 -10.75 21.10
C SER A 340 2.50 -11.99 20.39
N ASN A 341 1.85 -12.42 19.31
CA ASN A 341 2.28 -13.57 18.48
C ASN A 341 3.26 -13.19 17.36
N LEU A 342 3.72 -11.93 17.30
CA LEU A 342 4.69 -11.52 16.30
C LEU A 342 6.06 -12.16 16.61
N PRO A 343 6.72 -12.75 15.59
CA PRO A 343 8.11 -13.17 15.75
C PRO A 343 9.03 -11.98 15.93
N ASP A 344 10.09 -12.18 16.68
CA ASP A 344 11.14 -11.19 16.82
C ASP A 344 11.74 -10.85 15.45
N MET A 345 12.05 -9.57 15.27
CA MET A 345 12.81 -9.12 14.12
C MET A 345 14.28 -9.52 14.31
N PRO A 346 14.97 -9.91 13.21
CA PRO A 346 16.42 -10.09 13.27
C PRO A 346 17.08 -8.83 13.81
N PRO A 347 18.15 -8.96 14.60
CA PRO A 347 18.90 -7.79 15.05
C PRO A 347 19.44 -7.03 13.82
N VAL A 348 19.20 -5.73 13.80
CA VAL A 348 19.74 -4.85 12.75
C VAL A 348 21.25 -4.82 12.93
N ASN A 349 21.99 -5.23 11.89
CA ASN A 349 23.44 -5.16 11.92
C ASN A 349 23.88 -3.78 11.44
N GLU A 350 23.87 -2.81 12.33
CA GLU A 350 24.30 -1.42 12.08
C GLU A 350 25.83 -1.26 11.97
N THR A 351 26.61 -2.35 11.98
CA THR A 351 28.07 -2.34 12.09
C THR A 351 28.81 -1.83 10.84
N ARG A 352 28.26 -0.93 10.08
CA ARG A 352 28.98 -0.27 8.99
C ARG A 352 29.72 0.98 9.47
N GLY A 353 30.66 0.79 10.34
CA GLY A 353 31.50 1.81 10.94
C GLY A 353 30.94 2.26 12.29
N ALA A 354 31.77 2.21 13.30
CA ALA A 354 31.52 2.91 14.54
C ALA A 354 31.62 4.41 14.22
N ASN A 355 30.49 5.08 14.06
CA ASN A 355 30.45 6.52 14.11
C ASN A 355 30.31 6.90 15.59
N ASP A 356 31.37 7.39 16.18
CA ASP A 356 31.27 7.99 17.50
C ASP A 356 30.48 9.30 17.36
N TRP A 357 29.28 9.31 17.92
CA TRP A 357 28.43 10.49 17.98
C TRP A 357 29.05 11.51 18.94
N LEU A 358 29.30 12.70 18.44
CA LEU A 358 29.71 13.81 19.30
C LEU A 358 28.44 14.53 19.80
N PRO A 359 28.34 14.84 21.11
CA PRO A 359 27.35 15.79 21.58
C PRO A 359 27.46 17.12 20.84
N ALA A 360 26.33 17.80 20.58
CA ALA A 360 26.25 19.00 19.74
C ALA A 360 27.30 20.07 20.12
N GLU A 361 27.54 20.30 21.40
CA GLU A 361 28.55 21.26 21.85
C GLU A 361 30.00 20.82 21.55
N LYS A 362 30.29 19.51 21.64
CA LYS A 362 31.59 18.97 21.24
C LYS A 362 31.80 19.03 19.74
N GLU A 363 30.75 18.79 18.97
CA GLU A 363 30.77 18.92 17.51
C GLU A 363 31.04 20.38 17.13
N ARG A 364 30.34 21.36 17.75
CA ARG A 364 30.56 22.77 17.56
C ARG A 364 32.04 23.15 17.76
N GLN A 365 32.68 22.62 18.82
CA GLN A 365 34.09 22.88 19.13
C GLN A 365 35.06 22.21 18.16
N ALA A 366 34.63 21.15 17.45
CA ALA A 366 35.48 20.46 16.49
C ALA A 366 35.52 21.12 15.11
N PHE A 367 34.66 22.10 14.82
CA PHE A 367 34.70 22.84 13.56
C PHE A 367 35.93 23.65 13.40
N GLN A 368 36.58 23.53 12.26
CA GLN A 368 37.70 24.42 11.86
C GLN A 368 37.15 25.43 10.85
N VAL A 369 37.03 26.66 11.27
CA VAL A 369 36.49 27.76 10.45
C VAL A 369 37.52 28.83 10.22
N ASP A 370 37.37 29.61 9.15
CA ASP A 370 38.15 30.82 8.92
C ASP A 370 37.99 31.79 10.10
N PRO A 371 39.08 32.44 10.58
CA PRO A 371 39.01 33.30 11.76
C PRO A 371 38.00 34.46 11.70
N ARG A 372 37.47 34.77 10.52
CA ARG A 372 36.40 35.77 10.34
C ARG A 372 35.00 35.27 10.69
N PHE A 373 34.82 33.94 10.96
CA PHE A 373 33.54 33.34 11.25
C PHE A 373 33.56 32.66 12.61
N GLU A 374 32.42 32.58 13.21
CA GLU A 374 32.11 31.83 14.44
C GLU A 374 31.02 30.83 14.18
N VAL A 375 31.12 29.62 14.79
CA VAL A 375 30.07 28.61 14.75
C VAL A 375 29.29 28.67 16.04
N GLY A 376 28.01 29.03 15.94
CA GLY A 376 27.05 29.01 17.04
C GLY A 376 26.20 27.74 17.00
N LEU A 377 25.88 27.19 18.17
CA LEU A 377 24.88 26.12 18.29
C LEU A 377 23.52 26.78 18.46
N PHE A 378 22.61 26.55 17.49
CA PHE A 378 21.24 27.06 17.55
C PHE A 378 20.31 26.07 18.27
N ALA A 379 20.38 24.79 17.92
CA ALA A 379 19.59 23.74 18.52
C ALA A 379 20.28 22.38 18.34
N GLY A 380 20.14 21.49 19.32
CA GLY A 380 20.65 20.12 19.27
C GLY A 380 19.61 19.10 19.71
N GLU A 381 19.81 17.85 19.30
CA GLU A 381 18.88 16.74 19.61
C GLU A 381 18.82 16.43 21.11
N GLU A 382 19.83 16.80 21.88
CA GLU A 382 19.85 16.66 23.35
C GLU A 382 18.78 17.54 24.01
N GLN A 383 18.50 18.71 23.41
CA GLN A 383 17.46 19.64 23.89
C GLN A 383 16.10 19.37 23.23
N PHE A 384 16.13 19.05 21.95
CA PHE A 384 14.96 18.89 21.11
C PHE A 384 15.02 17.56 20.34
N PRO A 385 14.71 16.42 20.97
CA PRO A 385 14.76 15.11 20.30
C PRO A 385 13.90 15.04 19.02
N GLU A 386 12.92 15.93 18.87
CA GLU A 386 12.04 16.02 17.71
C GLU A 386 12.76 16.47 16.43
N ILE A 387 13.93 17.10 16.53
CA ILE A 387 14.70 17.52 15.35
C ILE A 387 15.61 16.42 14.79
N ALA A 388 15.60 15.23 15.37
CA ALA A 388 16.42 14.11 14.93
C ALA A 388 16.25 13.82 13.43
N ASN A 389 17.37 13.52 12.75
CA ASN A 389 17.44 13.32 11.30
C ASN A 389 16.81 14.46 10.50
N PRO A 390 17.33 15.70 10.60
CA PRO A 390 16.82 16.82 9.83
C PRO A 390 17.07 16.61 8.34
N ILE A 391 16.00 16.71 7.54
CA ILE A 391 16.07 16.54 6.09
C ILE A 391 16.25 17.88 5.39
N GLN A 392 15.57 18.91 5.87
CA GLN A 392 15.62 20.26 5.32
C GLN A 392 15.36 21.31 6.41
N CYS A 393 16.08 22.43 6.30
CA CYS A 393 15.88 23.61 7.14
C CYS A 393 15.59 24.84 6.28
N ARG A 394 14.68 25.71 6.75
CA ARG A 394 14.34 26.99 6.11
C ARG A 394 13.99 28.04 7.16
N TRP A 395 14.48 29.25 6.97
CA TRP A 395 14.05 30.40 7.75
C TRP A 395 12.82 31.06 7.15
N ASP A 396 11.86 31.43 7.98
CA ASP A 396 10.75 32.26 7.54
C ASP A 396 11.05 33.77 7.69
N SER A 397 10.12 34.62 7.24
CA SER A 397 10.25 36.06 7.29
C SER A 397 10.25 36.64 8.72
N ARG A 398 9.95 35.83 9.73
CA ARG A 398 9.98 36.20 11.16
C ARG A 398 11.26 35.72 11.84
N GLY A 399 12.21 35.15 11.13
CA GLY A 399 13.45 34.61 11.67
C GLY A 399 13.26 33.26 12.40
N ARG A 400 12.18 32.54 12.21
CA ARG A 400 11.99 31.20 12.79
C ARG A 400 12.52 30.13 11.85
N LEU A 401 13.18 29.13 12.42
CA LEU A 401 13.71 28.00 11.67
C LEU A 401 12.68 26.88 11.55
N TRP A 402 12.27 26.56 10.33
CA TRP A 402 11.42 25.43 9.99
C TRP A 402 12.29 24.24 9.64
N VAL A 403 12.08 23.11 10.30
CA VAL A 403 12.85 21.88 10.12
C VAL A 403 11.92 20.73 9.81
N SER A 404 12.08 20.10 8.65
CA SER A 404 11.45 18.81 8.39
C SER A 404 12.37 17.70 8.89
N THR A 405 11.81 16.75 9.65
CA THR A 405 12.56 15.67 10.28
C THR A 405 12.07 14.31 9.80
N SER A 406 12.93 13.31 9.83
CA SER A 406 12.56 11.93 9.52
C SER A 406 13.17 10.98 10.54
N GLN A 407 12.62 10.97 11.74
CA GLN A 407 13.08 10.10 12.83
C GLN A 407 12.99 8.61 12.48
N ALA A 408 12.07 8.25 11.56
CA ALA A 408 11.88 6.87 11.10
C ALA A 408 12.73 6.52 9.86
N TYR A 409 13.65 7.38 9.44
CA TYR A 409 14.54 7.10 8.32
C TYR A 409 15.43 5.86 8.58
N PRO A 410 15.60 4.93 7.63
CA PRO A 410 15.09 4.97 6.26
C PRO A 410 13.70 4.33 6.07
N HIS A 411 13.08 3.78 7.08
CA HIS A 411 11.77 3.09 6.98
C HIS A 411 11.10 2.90 8.34
N VAL A 412 9.81 2.59 8.30
CA VAL A 412 9.01 2.27 9.48
C VAL A 412 8.90 0.75 9.62
N TYR A 413 9.39 0.21 10.74
CA TYR A 413 9.23 -1.22 11.06
C TYR A 413 7.78 -1.57 11.44
N PRO A 414 7.39 -2.85 11.34
CA PRO A 414 6.09 -3.32 11.81
C PRO A 414 5.82 -2.92 13.27
N GLY A 415 4.65 -2.37 13.54
CA GLY A 415 4.27 -1.90 14.88
C GLY A 415 4.85 -0.55 15.29
N MET A 416 5.79 0.00 14.53
CA MET A 416 6.35 1.33 14.76
C MET A 416 5.44 2.41 14.18
N GLU A 417 5.12 3.41 14.98
CA GLU A 417 4.41 4.60 14.50
C GLU A 417 5.40 5.60 13.90
N PRO A 418 5.11 6.17 12.71
CA PRO A 418 5.90 7.26 12.14
C PRO A 418 5.94 8.45 13.09
N ARG A 419 7.13 9.02 13.28
CA ARG A 419 7.36 10.18 14.14
C ARG A 419 7.91 11.38 13.38
N ASP A 420 7.90 11.32 12.05
CA ASP A 420 8.36 12.39 11.19
C ASP A 420 7.53 13.65 11.42
N ARG A 421 8.19 14.80 11.47
CA ARG A 421 7.58 16.07 11.90
C ARG A 421 8.04 17.24 11.05
N LEU A 422 7.24 18.27 11.04
CA LEU A 422 7.63 19.63 10.71
C LEU A 422 7.69 20.42 12.01
N VAL A 423 8.90 20.83 12.38
CA VAL A 423 9.18 21.55 13.65
C VAL A 423 9.51 22.99 13.34
N ILE A 424 9.07 23.91 14.18
CA ILE A 424 9.42 25.33 14.12
C ILE A 424 10.20 25.67 15.38
N LEU A 425 11.41 26.17 15.19
CA LEU A 425 12.27 26.66 16.27
C LEU A 425 12.33 28.18 16.22
N GLU A 426 12.23 28.80 17.37
CA GLU A 426 12.28 30.25 17.54
C GLU A 426 13.35 30.57 18.58
N ASP A 427 14.21 31.56 18.27
CA ASP A 427 15.19 32.11 19.24
C ASP A 427 14.44 33.01 20.23
N THR A 428 14.62 32.76 21.54
CA THR A 428 13.87 33.44 22.63
C THR A 428 14.81 34.22 23.55
#